data_1e722ece5a796806e1b47d914cf4dcd9
#
_entry.id   1e722ece5a796806e1b47d914cf4dcd9
#
_cell.length_a   1.000
_cell.length_b   1.000
_cell.length_c   1.000
_cell.angle_alpha   90.00
_cell.angle_beta   90.00
_cell.angle_gamma   90.00
#
_symmetry.space_group_name_H-M   'P 1'
#
loop_
_entity.id
_entity.type
_entity.pdbx_description
1 polymer ?
#
loop_
_entity_poly.entity_id
_entity_poly.type
_entity_poly.pdbx_seq_one_letter_code
_entity_poly.pdbx_strand_id
1 'polypeptide(L)'
;MDFHNQKDLFNNHRHQAIRNLFIEKRKLLGLSQNELAIEMQTDISSIIHMESYPGNLNFSDIKRFGEALKISINELENLLKYHSYNNNL
;
A
#
# COMPACT_ATOMS: atom_id res chain seq x y z
N MET A 1 -3.88 -16.22 -23.37
CA MET A 1 -3.79 -15.29 -22.23
C MET A 1 -4.78 -14.16 -22.46
N ASP A 2 -5.61 -13.90 -21.49
CA ASP A 2 -6.64 -12.90 -21.68
C ASP A 2 -6.23 -11.54 -21.09
N PHE A 3 -7.04 -10.52 -21.36
CA PHE A 3 -6.75 -9.16 -20.96
C PHE A 3 -6.86 -8.95 -19.44
N HIS A 4 -7.61 -9.79 -18.76
CA HIS A 4 -7.75 -9.67 -17.32
C HIS A 4 -6.43 -9.87 -16.59
N ASN A 5 -5.62 -10.80 -17.06
CA ASN A 5 -4.32 -11.07 -16.45
C ASN A 5 -3.39 -9.87 -16.54
N GLN A 6 -3.42 -9.17 -17.67
CA GLN A 6 -2.59 -7.97 -17.83
C GLN A 6 -3.05 -6.84 -16.93
N LYS A 7 -4.36 -6.64 -16.83
CA LYS A 7 -4.92 -5.62 -15.95
C LYS A 7 -4.57 -5.91 -14.50
N ASP A 8 -4.71 -7.16 -14.10
CA ASP A 8 -4.42 -7.56 -12.73
C ASP A 8 -2.95 -7.36 -12.39
N LEU A 9 -2.06 -7.64 -13.34
CA LEU A 9 -0.64 -7.41 -13.14
C LEU A 9 -0.33 -5.94 -12.91
N PHE A 10 -0.91 -5.04 -13.70
CA PHE A 10 -0.69 -3.61 -13.52
C PHE A 10 -1.22 -3.11 -12.18
N ASN A 11 -2.42 -3.54 -11.82
CA ASN A 11 -3.02 -3.17 -10.55
C ASN A 11 -2.20 -3.71 -9.39
N ASN A 12 -1.79 -4.97 -9.47
CA ASN A 12 -0.95 -5.58 -8.43
C ASN A 12 0.38 -4.86 -8.30
N HIS A 13 0.95 -4.42 -9.40
CA HIS A 13 2.21 -3.69 -9.41
C HIS A 13 2.09 -2.38 -8.62
N ARG A 14 1.04 -1.62 -8.87
CA ARG A 14 0.78 -0.37 -8.15
C ARG A 14 0.55 -0.63 -6.68
N HIS A 15 -0.27 -1.62 -6.38
CA HIS A 15 -0.60 -1.93 -4.98
C HIS A 15 0.60 -2.48 -4.24
N GLN A 16 1.45 -3.24 -4.93
CA GLN A 16 2.68 -3.72 -4.32
C GLN A 16 3.63 -2.55 -4.01
N ALA A 17 3.70 -1.57 -4.89
CA ALA A 17 4.51 -0.38 -4.66
C ALA A 17 4.00 0.42 -3.45
N ILE A 18 2.68 0.54 -3.32
CA ILE A 18 2.07 1.21 -2.16
C ILE A 18 2.38 0.42 -0.88
N ARG A 19 2.22 -0.90 -0.93
CA ARG A 19 2.52 -1.77 0.21
C ARG A 19 3.96 -1.63 0.65
N ASN A 20 4.89 -1.63 -0.31
CA ASN A 20 6.31 -1.47 -0.02
C ASN A 20 6.59 -0.12 0.63
N LEU A 21 5.93 0.93 0.16
CA LEU A 21 6.05 2.26 0.76
C LEU A 21 5.55 2.25 2.21
N PHE A 22 4.44 1.60 2.47
CA PHE A 22 3.89 1.51 3.82
C PHE A 22 4.86 0.78 4.76
N ILE A 23 5.41 -0.34 4.30
CA ILE A 23 6.38 -1.10 5.10
C ILE A 23 7.62 -0.24 5.39
N GLU A 24 8.13 0.43 4.37
CA GLU A 24 9.29 1.28 4.50
C GLU A 24 9.05 2.43 5.49
N LYS A 25 7.91 3.10 5.36
CA LYS A 25 7.57 4.20 6.26
C LYS A 25 7.39 3.72 7.70
N ARG A 26 6.76 2.56 7.89
CA ARG A 26 6.64 1.99 9.23
C ARG A 26 8.02 1.81 9.87
N LYS A 27 8.94 1.25 9.12
CA LYS A 27 10.32 1.01 9.61
C LYS A 27 11.05 2.31 9.88
N LEU A 28 10.88 3.29 9.01
CA LEU A 28 11.49 4.60 9.20
C LEU A 28 10.98 5.31 10.45
N LEU A 29 9.70 5.10 10.78
CA LEU A 29 9.13 5.65 12.01
C LEU A 29 9.51 4.85 13.24
N GLY A 30 10.22 3.75 13.08
CA GLY A 30 10.63 2.90 14.19
C GLY A 30 9.52 2.08 14.80
N LEU A 31 8.43 1.86 14.05
CA LEU A 31 7.27 1.15 14.57
C LEU A 31 7.32 -0.33 14.23
N SER A 32 7.07 -1.18 15.21
CA SER A 32 6.79 -2.58 14.95
C SER A 32 5.41 -2.73 14.34
N GLN A 33 5.10 -3.90 13.80
CA GLN A 33 3.75 -4.19 13.31
C GLN A 33 2.72 -4.03 14.43
N ASN A 34 3.05 -4.49 15.63
CA ASN A 34 2.15 -4.38 16.77
C ASN A 34 1.92 -2.92 17.18
N GLU A 35 2.98 -2.14 17.18
CA GLU A 35 2.88 -0.72 17.50
C GLU A 35 2.03 0.03 16.49
N LEU A 36 2.17 -0.28 15.20
CA LEU A 36 1.31 0.32 14.19
C LEU A 36 -0.15 -0.10 14.37
N ALA A 37 -0.39 -1.36 14.74
CA ALA A 37 -1.74 -1.84 14.99
C ALA A 37 -2.39 -1.06 16.14
N ILE A 38 -1.64 -0.81 17.20
CA ILE A 38 -2.12 -0.01 18.34
C ILE A 38 -2.44 1.42 17.88
N GLU A 39 -1.53 2.03 17.12
CA GLU A 39 -1.70 3.38 16.60
C GLU A 39 -2.97 3.50 15.76
N MET A 40 -3.25 2.49 14.94
CA MET A 40 -4.41 2.45 14.05
C MET A 40 -5.67 1.91 14.73
N GLN A 41 -5.58 1.52 15.99
CA GLN A 41 -6.69 0.92 16.73
C GLN A 41 -7.27 -0.30 16.01
N THR A 42 -6.38 -1.17 15.58
CA THR A 42 -6.73 -2.38 14.86
C THR A 42 -5.91 -3.56 15.37
N ASP A 43 -6.17 -4.75 14.84
CA ASP A 43 -5.45 -5.96 15.22
C ASP A 43 -4.15 -6.07 14.43
N ILE A 44 -3.15 -6.69 15.06
CA ILE A 44 -1.87 -6.94 14.37
C ILE A 44 -2.07 -7.78 13.11
N SER A 45 -3.07 -8.67 13.11
CA SER A 45 -3.35 -9.48 11.94
C SER A 45 -3.70 -8.64 10.70
N SER A 46 -4.32 -7.48 10.91
CA SER A 46 -4.63 -6.56 9.82
C SER A 46 -3.37 -5.97 9.22
N ILE A 47 -2.38 -5.65 10.06
CA ILE A 47 -1.10 -5.13 9.59
C ILE A 47 -0.33 -6.20 8.83
N ILE A 48 -0.25 -7.40 9.39
CA ILE A 48 0.44 -8.52 8.75
C ILE A 48 -0.21 -8.85 7.41
N HIS A 49 -1.53 -8.86 7.37
CA HIS A 49 -2.26 -9.10 6.13
C HIS A 49 -1.94 -8.04 5.08
N MET A 50 -2.00 -6.77 5.46
CA MET A 50 -1.69 -5.68 4.54
C MET A 50 -0.28 -5.82 3.97
N GLU A 51 0.69 -6.15 4.83
CA GLU A 51 2.09 -6.19 4.41
C GLU A 51 2.43 -7.42 3.59
N SER A 52 1.72 -8.52 3.77
CA SER A 52 2.07 -9.79 3.13
C SER A 52 1.11 -10.24 2.02
N TYR A 53 -0.09 -9.67 1.97
CA TYR A 53 -1.08 -10.08 0.98
C TYR A 53 -0.66 -9.62 -0.41
N PRO A 54 -0.65 -10.52 -1.42
CA PRO A 54 -0.18 -10.13 -2.76
C PRO A 54 -1.25 -9.48 -3.62
N GLY A 55 -2.47 -9.35 -3.11
CA GLY A 55 -3.57 -8.79 -3.89
C GLY A 55 -3.67 -7.28 -3.78
N ASN A 56 -4.77 -6.75 -4.30
CA ASN A 56 -5.02 -5.32 -4.29
C ASN A 56 -5.43 -4.85 -2.90
N LEU A 57 -4.93 -3.68 -2.54
CA LEU A 57 -5.37 -2.97 -1.34
C LEU A 57 -6.65 -2.21 -1.67
N ASN A 58 -7.60 -2.15 -0.74
CA ASN A 58 -8.76 -1.32 -0.98
C ASN A 58 -8.45 0.14 -0.65
N PHE A 59 -9.25 1.05 -1.22
CA PHE A 59 -8.99 2.47 -1.09
C PHE A 59 -9.04 2.95 0.35
N SER A 60 -9.97 2.40 1.12
CA SER A 60 -10.11 2.74 2.54
C SER A 60 -8.84 2.41 3.32
N ASP A 61 -8.25 1.25 3.04
CA ASP A 61 -7.01 0.85 3.70
C ASP A 61 -5.85 1.74 3.29
N ILE A 62 -5.75 2.06 2.00
CA ILE A 62 -4.70 2.96 1.51
C ILE A 62 -4.76 4.29 2.27
N LYS A 63 -5.95 4.83 2.44
CA LYS A 63 -6.15 6.09 3.15
C LYS A 63 -5.77 5.97 4.62
N ARG A 64 -6.26 4.93 5.29
CA ARG A 64 -6.01 4.72 6.71
C ARG A 64 -4.53 4.52 7.02
N PHE A 65 -3.88 3.64 6.26
CA PHE A 65 -2.45 3.39 6.44
C PHE A 65 -1.62 4.61 6.09
N GLY A 66 -2.00 5.31 5.01
CA GLY A 66 -1.30 6.53 4.62
C GLY A 66 -1.32 7.57 5.72
N GLU A 67 -2.47 7.79 6.33
CA GLU A 67 -2.61 8.74 7.43
C GLU A 67 -1.80 8.31 8.66
N ALA A 68 -1.89 7.05 9.04
CA ALA A 68 -1.19 6.54 10.21
C ALA A 68 0.33 6.60 10.03
N LEU A 69 0.80 6.40 8.82
CA LEU A 69 2.23 6.39 8.50
C LEU A 69 2.75 7.77 8.09
N LYS A 70 1.90 8.78 8.16
CA LYS A 70 2.24 10.17 7.88
C LYS A 70 2.73 10.37 6.45
N ILE A 71 2.14 9.64 5.53
CA ILE A 71 2.43 9.78 4.11
C ILE A 71 1.50 10.85 3.55
N SER A 72 2.07 11.82 2.84
CA SER A 72 1.27 12.87 2.25
C SER A 72 0.44 12.34 1.09
N ILE A 73 -0.69 13.00 0.83
CA ILE A 73 -1.52 12.68 -0.33
C ILE A 73 -0.71 12.84 -1.61
N ASN A 74 0.18 13.82 -1.65
CA ASN A 74 1.03 14.04 -2.83
C ASN A 74 1.95 12.85 -3.10
N GLU A 75 2.52 12.26 -2.06
CA GLU A 75 3.35 11.06 -2.22
C GLU A 75 2.55 9.92 -2.81
N LEU A 76 1.35 9.69 -2.29
CA LEU A 76 0.47 8.63 -2.78
C LEU A 76 0.02 8.88 -4.21
N GLU A 77 -0.37 10.12 -4.51
CA GLU A 77 -0.79 10.50 -5.86
C GLU A 77 0.34 10.34 -6.86
N ASN A 78 1.54 10.77 -6.50
CA ASN A 78 2.70 10.62 -7.37
C ASN A 78 3.00 9.17 -7.66
N LEU A 79 2.91 8.32 -6.65
CA LEU A 79 3.15 6.89 -6.81
C LEU A 79 2.13 6.27 -7.76
N LEU A 80 0.86 6.55 -7.53
CA LEU A 80 -0.22 6.03 -8.36
C LEU A 80 -0.13 6.55 -9.79
N LYS A 81 0.14 7.84 -9.93
CA LYS A 81 0.24 8.50 -11.22
C LYS A 81 1.43 7.97 -12.02
N TYR A 82 2.57 7.84 -11.37
CA TYR A 82 3.78 7.33 -12.01
C TYR A 82 3.55 5.92 -12.57
N HIS A 83 3.01 5.04 -11.76
CA HIS A 83 2.78 3.65 -12.19
C HIS A 83 1.70 3.56 -13.26
N SER A 84 0.65 4.38 -13.17
CA SER A 84 -0.37 4.44 -14.22
C SER A 84 0.22 4.93 -15.54
N TYR A 85 1.03 5.96 -15.47
CA TYR A 85 1.66 6.53 -16.66
C TYR A 85 2.57 5.51 -17.35
N ASN A 86 3.39 4.82 -16.58
CA ASN A 86 4.28 3.81 -17.11
C ASN A 86 3.53 2.66 -17.74
N ASN A 87 2.38 2.32 -17.21
CA ASN A 87 1.56 1.23 -17.76
C ASN A 87 0.91 1.58 -19.07
N ASN A 88 0.83 2.86 -19.40
CA ASN A 88 0.26 3.31 -20.66
C ASN A 88 1.27 3.37 -21.80
N LEU A 89 2.52 3.19 -21.48
CA LEU A 89 3.57 3.16 -22.49
C LEU A 89 3.81 1.75 -23.00
#